data_be092c37d49f398cb8ebee1f7fda49d2
#
_entry.id   be092c37d49f398cb8ebee1f7fda49d2
#
_cell.length_a   1.000
_cell.length_b   1.000
_cell.length_c   1.000
_cell.angle_alpha   90.00
_cell.angle_beta   90.00
_cell.angle_gamma   90.00
#
_symmetry.space_group_name_H-M   'P 1'
#
loop_
_entity.id
_entity.type
_entity.pdbx_description
1 polymer ?
#
loop_
_entity_poly.entity_id
_entity_poly.type
_entity_poly.pdbx_seq_one_letter_code
_entity_poly.pdbx_strand_id
1 'polypeptide(L)'
;LNRLLTIMDELREQCPWDKKQTMQSLRHLTIEETYELGDAILDNDLNEVKMELGDVLLHIIFYSKIGSETNDFDIADVANAICDKLVNRHPHIYGDVKVLNEDDVKRNWEQIKLKEGKKSVLEGVPRSLPALVKANRIQDKVAGVGFDWEEPQQVFEKVQEELGELQEEVQKGEIEKIEAEFGDVLFSMINYARF
;
A
#
# COMPACT_ATOMS: atom_id res chain seq x y z
N LEU A 1 -19.21 -9.03 -14.88
CA LEU A 1 -19.17 -9.17 -13.42
C LEU A 1 -20.20 -10.19 -12.93
N ASN A 2 -21.50 -10.08 -13.31
CA ASN A 2 -22.58 -10.99 -12.84
C ASN A 2 -22.25 -12.48 -13.04
N ARG A 3 -21.72 -12.85 -14.23
CA ARG A 3 -21.32 -14.24 -14.49
C ARG A 3 -20.27 -14.75 -13.46
N LEU A 4 -19.30 -13.91 -13.09
CA LEU A 4 -18.27 -14.29 -12.13
C LEU A 4 -18.83 -14.43 -10.71
N LEU A 5 -19.80 -13.59 -10.34
CA LEU A 5 -20.51 -13.72 -9.07
C LEU A 5 -21.28 -15.04 -8.99
N THR A 6 -22.03 -15.41 -10.05
CA THR A 6 -22.71 -16.69 -10.12
C THR A 6 -21.75 -17.88 -9.99
N ILE A 7 -20.62 -17.83 -10.71
CA ILE A 7 -19.59 -18.88 -10.62
C ILE A 7 -19.04 -18.99 -9.19
N MET A 8 -18.79 -17.87 -8.53
CA MET A 8 -18.31 -17.87 -7.14
C MET A 8 -19.34 -18.49 -6.18
N ASP A 9 -20.63 -18.21 -6.37
CA ASP A 9 -21.69 -18.83 -5.58
C ASP A 9 -21.70 -20.35 -5.77
N GLU A 10 -21.61 -20.82 -7.02
CA GLU A 10 -21.56 -22.25 -7.35
C GLU A 10 -20.31 -22.94 -6.78
N LEU A 11 -19.14 -22.29 -6.87
CA LEU A 11 -17.89 -22.81 -6.30
C LEU A 11 -17.97 -22.91 -4.78
N ARG A 12 -18.47 -21.88 -4.10
CA ARG A 12 -18.65 -21.91 -2.64
C ARG A 12 -19.65 -22.99 -2.21
N GLU A 13 -20.64 -23.29 -3.02
CA GLU A 13 -21.63 -24.34 -2.71
C GLU A 13 -21.14 -25.73 -3.03
N GLN A 14 -20.39 -25.94 -4.12
CA GLN A 14 -20.15 -27.25 -4.69
C GLN A 14 -18.69 -27.71 -4.61
N CYS A 15 -17.71 -26.81 -4.69
CA CYS A 15 -16.31 -27.19 -4.70
C CYS A 15 -15.79 -27.44 -3.27
N PRO A 16 -15.25 -28.64 -2.98
CA PRO A 16 -14.76 -28.97 -1.65
C PRO A 16 -13.58 -28.13 -1.17
N TRP A 17 -12.81 -27.55 -2.09
CA TRP A 17 -11.69 -26.67 -1.77
C TRP A 17 -12.20 -25.26 -1.45
N ASP A 18 -13.03 -24.68 -2.32
CA ASP A 18 -13.55 -23.33 -2.14
C ASP A 18 -14.39 -23.21 -0.87
N LYS A 19 -15.22 -24.20 -0.56
CA LYS A 19 -16.01 -24.27 0.70
C LYS A 19 -15.20 -24.08 1.97
N LYS A 20 -13.96 -24.56 1.98
CA LYS A 20 -13.09 -24.53 3.16
C LYS A 20 -12.31 -23.23 3.30
N GLN A 21 -12.28 -22.40 2.28
CA GLN A 21 -11.48 -21.18 2.32
C GLN A 21 -12.08 -20.16 3.28
N THR A 22 -11.17 -19.46 3.97
CA THR A 22 -11.44 -18.33 4.85
C THR A 22 -10.65 -17.13 4.36
N MET A 23 -10.95 -15.93 4.88
CA MET A 23 -10.15 -14.74 4.58
C MET A 23 -8.67 -14.95 4.91
N GLN A 24 -8.37 -15.66 6.01
CA GLN A 24 -7.01 -15.95 6.45
C GLN A 24 -6.30 -16.93 5.52
N SER A 25 -7.00 -17.99 5.06
CA SER A 25 -6.39 -18.99 4.17
C SER A 25 -6.09 -18.43 2.78
N LEU A 26 -6.91 -17.50 2.28
CA LEU A 26 -6.70 -16.86 0.98
C LEU A 26 -5.67 -15.72 0.99
N ARG A 27 -5.32 -15.20 2.18
CA ARG A 27 -4.47 -14.01 2.29
C ARG A 27 -3.12 -14.13 1.56
N HIS A 28 -2.47 -15.30 1.67
CA HIS A 28 -1.17 -15.50 1.04
C HIS A 28 -1.28 -15.58 -0.48
N LEU A 29 -2.32 -16.23 -1.01
CA LEU A 29 -2.60 -16.31 -2.44
C LEU A 29 -2.86 -14.91 -3.02
N THR A 30 -3.64 -14.07 -2.34
CA THR A 30 -3.86 -12.68 -2.76
C THR A 30 -2.57 -11.88 -2.89
N ILE A 31 -1.59 -12.12 -2.00
CA ILE A 31 -0.28 -11.48 -2.07
C ILE A 31 0.50 -12.00 -3.28
N GLU A 32 0.44 -13.31 -3.56
CA GLU A 32 1.04 -13.96 -4.72
C GLU A 32 0.52 -13.35 -6.02
N GLU A 33 -0.81 -13.31 -6.25
CA GLU A 33 -1.43 -12.68 -7.42
C GLU A 33 -1.03 -11.21 -7.61
N THR A 34 -0.84 -10.46 -6.52
CA THR A 34 -0.38 -9.07 -6.63
C THR A 34 1.09 -8.96 -7.04
N TYR A 35 1.94 -9.92 -6.71
CA TYR A 35 3.32 -9.99 -7.20
C TYR A 35 3.37 -10.44 -8.67
N GLU A 36 2.58 -11.44 -9.06
CA GLU A 36 2.48 -11.91 -10.45
C GLU A 36 1.99 -10.78 -11.37
N LEU A 37 0.97 -10.04 -10.94
CA LEU A 37 0.55 -8.81 -11.64
C LEU A 37 1.71 -7.79 -11.73
N GLY A 38 2.48 -7.64 -10.67
CA GLY A 38 3.65 -6.75 -10.66
C GLY A 38 4.69 -7.16 -11.69
N ASP A 39 5.03 -8.43 -11.76
CA ASP A 39 6.00 -8.98 -12.71
C ASP A 39 5.50 -8.85 -14.16
N ALA A 40 4.24 -9.18 -14.43
CA ALA A 40 3.61 -9.00 -15.74
C ALA A 40 3.66 -7.53 -16.23
N ILE A 41 3.49 -6.56 -15.32
CA ILE A 41 3.61 -5.13 -15.63
C ILE A 41 5.06 -4.77 -15.98
N LEU A 42 6.05 -5.28 -15.23
CA LEU A 42 7.47 -5.02 -15.48
C LEU A 42 7.92 -5.61 -16.82
N ASP A 43 7.41 -6.79 -17.18
CA ASP A 43 7.69 -7.46 -18.44
C ASP A 43 6.93 -6.84 -19.64
N ASN A 44 6.03 -5.89 -19.40
CA ASN A 44 5.14 -5.30 -20.40
C ASN A 44 4.28 -6.33 -21.14
N ASP A 45 3.95 -7.46 -20.50
CA ASP A 45 3.07 -8.46 -21.06
C ASP A 45 1.59 -8.15 -20.75
N LEU A 46 0.94 -7.44 -21.67
CA LEU A 46 -0.46 -7.04 -21.51
C LEU A 46 -1.45 -8.22 -21.47
N ASN A 47 -1.08 -9.38 -22.01
CA ASN A 47 -1.92 -10.56 -21.92
C ASN A 47 -1.87 -11.14 -20.51
N GLU A 48 -0.68 -11.25 -19.95
CA GLU A 48 -0.48 -11.68 -18.56
C GLU A 48 -1.11 -10.68 -17.59
N VAL A 49 -0.86 -9.38 -17.75
CA VAL A 49 -1.52 -8.32 -16.94
C VAL A 49 -3.04 -8.49 -16.90
N LYS A 50 -3.66 -8.83 -18.05
CA LYS A 50 -5.11 -9.09 -18.10
C LYS A 50 -5.50 -10.34 -17.29
N MET A 51 -4.68 -11.37 -17.29
CA MET A 51 -4.92 -12.61 -16.55
C MET A 51 -4.83 -12.35 -15.04
N GLU A 52 -3.73 -11.76 -14.61
CA GLU A 52 -3.47 -11.45 -13.20
C GLU A 52 -4.49 -10.45 -12.60
N LEU A 53 -4.95 -9.47 -13.40
CA LEU A 53 -6.08 -8.62 -13.01
C LEU A 53 -7.36 -9.43 -12.80
N GLY A 54 -7.56 -10.51 -13.56
CA GLY A 54 -8.66 -11.44 -13.38
C GLY A 54 -8.56 -12.18 -12.05
N ASP A 55 -7.37 -12.63 -11.67
CA ASP A 55 -7.12 -13.39 -10.45
C ASP A 55 -7.21 -12.49 -9.21
N VAL A 56 -6.68 -11.27 -9.28
CA VAL A 56 -6.93 -10.25 -8.23
C VAL A 56 -8.42 -9.95 -8.09
N LEU A 57 -9.17 -9.83 -9.20
CA LEU A 57 -10.61 -9.60 -9.16
C LEU A 57 -11.35 -10.82 -8.57
N LEU A 58 -10.92 -12.04 -8.88
CA LEU A 58 -11.45 -13.27 -8.29
C LEU A 58 -11.31 -13.21 -6.76
N HIS A 59 -10.14 -12.85 -6.23
CA HIS A 59 -9.92 -12.72 -4.79
C HIS A 59 -10.82 -11.66 -4.14
N ILE A 60 -11.05 -10.52 -4.79
CA ILE A 60 -11.98 -9.48 -4.29
C ILE A 60 -13.39 -10.06 -4.17
N ILE A 61 -13.86 -10.80 -5.18
CA ILE A 61 -15.19 -11.42 -5.19
C ILE A 61 -15.27 -12.52 -4.14
N PHE A 62 -14.21 -13.32 -3.99
CA PHE A 62 -14.17 -14.40 -3.01
C PHE A 62 -14.28 -13.85 -1.57
N TYR A 63 -13.51 -12.82 -1.22
CA TYR A 63 -13.63 -12.16 0.09
C TYR A 63 -15.03 -11.57 0.30
N SER A 64 -15.61 -10.95 -0.73
CA SER A 64 -16.95 -10.39 -0.66
C SER A 64 -18.00 -11.48 -0.45
N LYS A 65 -17.83 -12.65 -1.08
CA LYS A 65 -18.69 -13.81 -0.88
C LYS A 65 -18.58 -14.34 0.56
N ILE A 66 -17.37 -14.50 1.09
CA ILE A 66 -17.17 -14.92 2.49
C ILE A 66 -17.78 -13.89 3.46
N GLY A 67 -17.63 -12.60 3.21
CA GLY A 67 -18.25 -11.55 4.04
C GLY A 67 -19.78 -11.60 4.01
N SER A 68 -20.36 -11.93 2.85
CA SER A 68 -21.82 -12.04 2.71
C SER A 68 -22.41 -13.25 3.46
N GLU A 69 -21.65 -14.32 3.67
CA GLU A 69 -22.07 -15.51 4.42
C GLU A 69 -22.29 -15.22 5.92
N THR A 70 -21.64 -14.20 6.44
CA THR A 70 -21.78 -13.72 7.84
C THR A 70 -22.61 -12.44 7.93
N ASN A 71 -23.13 -11.92 6.82
CA ASN A 71 -23.84 -10.65 6.71
C ASN A 71 -23.00 -9.44 7.18
N ASP A 72 -21.69 -9.50 7.02
CA ASP A 72 -20.79 -8.39 7.35
C ASP A 72 -20.71 -7.36 6.20
N PHE A 73 -20.51 -7.82 4.97
CA PHE A 73 -20.50 -7.02 3.74
C PHE A 73 -20.59 -7.91 2.51
N ASP A 74 -20.96 -7.32 1.37
CA ASP A 74 -20.96 -7.96 0.07
C ASP A 74 -20.16 -7.16 -0.98
N ILE A 75 -20.18 -7.60 -2.23
CA ILE A 75 -19.46 -6.93 -3.34
C ILE A 75 -20.03 -5.53 -3.63
N ALA A 76 -21.31 -5.29 -3.39
CA ALA A 76 -21.90 -3.96 -3.58
C ALA A 76 -21.41 -2.99 -2.51
N ASP A 77 -21.27 -3.45 -1.27
CA ASP A 77 -20.69 -2.67 -0.18
C ASP A 77 -19.24 -2.29 -0.48
N VAL A 78 -18.44 -3.24 -0.96
CA VAL A 78 -17.04 -3.00 -1.36
C VAL A 78 -16.97 -1.95 -2.49
N ALA A 79 -17.83 -2.09 -3.51
CA ALA A 79 -17.88 -1.17 -4.64
C ALA A 79 -18.35 0.23 -4.21
N ASN A 80 -19.39 0.33 -3.40
CA ASN A 80 -19.91 1.61 -2.92
C ASN A 80 -18.89 2.31 -2.02
N ALA A 81 -18.26 1.58 -1.09
CA ALA A 81 -17.24 2.14 -0.19
C ALA A 81 -16.07 2.77 -0.96
N ILE A 82 -15.58 2.12 -2.03
CA ILE A 82 -14.51 2.72 -2.85
C ILE A 82 -15.01 3.90 -3.69
N CYS A 83 -16.24 3.85 -4.21
CA CYS A 83 -16.85 4.98 -4.93
C CYS A 83 -16.97 6.21 -4.04
N ASP A 84 -17.54 6.07 -2.86
CA ASP A 84 -17.70 7.15 -1.89
C ASP A 84 -16.34 7.75 -1.50
N LYS A 85 -15.38 6.90 -1.23
CA LYS A 85 -14.01 7.30 -0.93
C LYS A 85 -13.37 8.10 -2.08
N LEU A 86 -13.55 7.67 -3.34
CA LEU A 86 -13.02 8.37 -4.50
C LEU A 86 -13.69 9.73 -4.70
N VAL A 87 -15.02 9.80 -4.61
CA VAL A 87 -15.77 11.06 -4.71
C VAL A 87 -15.33 12.05 -3.64
N ASN A 88 -15.25 11.60 -2.38
CA ASN A 88 -14.86 12.46 -1.26
C ASN A 88 -13.40 12.95 -1.37
N ARG A 89 -12.50 12.15 -1.94
CA ARG A 89 -11.08 12.50 -2.06
C ARG A 89 -10.69 13.24 -3.33
N HIS A 90 -11.66 13.47 -4.24
CA HIS A 90 -11.45 14.22 -5.46
C HIS A 90 -12.41 15.43 -5.55
N PRO A 91 -12.40 16.34 -4.54
CA PRO A 91 -13.29 17.49 -4.54
C PRO A 91 -13.01 18.48 -5.68
N HIS A 92 -11.89 18.35 -6.37
CA HIS A 92 -11.58 19.09 -7.59
C HIS A 92 -12.27 18.53 -8.84
N ILE A 93 -12.84 17.31 -8.77
CA ILE A 93 -13.63 16.70 -9.84
C ILE A 93 -15.12 16.71 -9.49
N TYR A 94 -15.47 16.39 -8.23
CA TYR A 94 -16.85 16.19 -7.78
C TYR A 94 -17.36 17.31 -6.88
N GLY A 95 -16.58 18.39 -6.69
CA GLY A 95 -16.91 19.57 -5.87
C GLY A 95 -16.33 20.84 -6.47
N ASP A 96 -16.13 21.86 -5.63
CA ASP A 96 -15.76 23.22 -6.06
C ASP A 96 -14.27 23.57 -5.83
N VAL A 97 -13.46 22.64 -5.39
CA VAL A 97 -12.03 22.85 -5.12
C VAL A 97 -11.26 22.97 -6.43
N LYS A 98 -10.45 24.03 -6.55
CA LYS A 98 -9.56 24.21 -7.71
C LYS A 98 -8.16 23.73 -7.36
N VAL A 99 -7.55 23.03 -8.28
CA VAL A 99 -6.14 22.57 -8.23
C VAL A 99 -5.44 23.05 -9.48
N LEU A 100 -4.16 23.39 -9.37
CA LEU A 100 -3.34 23.90 -10.47
C LEU A 100 -2.41 22.82 -11.04
N ASN A 101 -2.02 21.86 -10.21
CA ASN A 101 -1.07 20.83 -10.55
C ASN A 101 -1.29 19.55 -9.72
N GLU A 102 -0.48 18.55 -10.00
CA GLU A 102 -0.51 17.25 -9.32
C GLU A 102 -0.16 17.34 -7.83
N ASP A 103 0.73 18.25 -7.44
CA ASP A 103 1.14 18.42 -6.04
C ASP A 103 0.02 19.00 -5.17
N ASP A 104 -0.81 19.88 -5.74
CA ASP A 104 -2.02 20.37 -5.08
C ASP A 104 -3.00 19.21 -4.82
N VAL A 105 -3.14 18.28 -5.77
CA VAL A 105 -3.98 17.09 -5.60
C VAL A 105 -3.45 16.20 -4.48
N LYS A 106 -2.14 15.93 -4.46
CA LYS A 106 -1.49 15.12 -3.42
C LYS A 106 -1.65 15.73 -2.04
N ARG A 107 -1.39 17.04 -1.90
CA ARG A 107 -1.57 17.77 -0.64
C ARG A 107 -3.01 17.74 -0.15
N ASN A 108 -3.97 18.03 -1.02
CA ASN A 108 -5.39 17.99 -0.69
C ASN A 108 -5.80 16.58 -0.22
N TRP A 109 -5.30 15.54 -0.88
CA TRP A 109 -5.60 14.16 -0.53
C TRP A 109 -5.11 13.80 0.89
N GLU A 110 -3.88 14.17 1.25
CA GLU A 110 -3.38 13.92 2.61
C GLU A 110 -4.14 14.74 3.66
N GLN A 111 -4.50 15.99 3.37
CA GLN A 111 -5.34 16.79 4.27
C GLN A 111 -6.73 16.20 4.48
N ILE A 112 -7.36 15.67 3.44
CA ILE A 112 -8.66 15.01 3.53
C ILE A 112 -8.55 13.76 4.41
N LYS A 113 -7.52 12.94 4.22
CA LYS A 113 -7.28 11.75 5.06
C LYS A 113 -7.11 12.10 6.55
N LEU A 114 -6.45 13.20 6.87
CA LEU A 114 -6.34 13.67 8.26
C LEU A 114 -7.71 14.09 8.83
N LYS A 115 -8.56 14.75 8.02
CA LYS A 115 -9.93 15.10 8.41
C LYS A 115 -10.86 13.88 8.59
N GLU A 116 -10.59 12.78 7.92
CA GLU A 116 -11.30 11.50 8.06
C GLU A 116 -11.00 10.79 9.41
N GLY A 117 -10.29 11.45 10.32
CA GLY A 117 -10.03 10.97 11.69
C GLY A 117 -8.72 10.23 11.86
N LYS A 118 -7.80 10.28 10.88
CA LYS A 118 -6.46 9.74 11.06
C LYS A 118 -5.68 10.56 12.08
N LYS A 119 -5.09 9.87 13.04
CA LYS A 119 -4.29 10.47 14.12
C LYS A 119 -2.90 10.89 13.67
N SER A 120 -2.42 10.32 12.55
CA SER A 120 -1.08 10.57 12.01
C SER A 120 -1.07 10.38 10.50
N VAL A 121 -0.19 11.11 9.82
CA VAL A 121 0.11 10.92 8.39
C VAL A 121 0.57 9.48 8.12
N LEU A 122 1.30 8.88 9.05
CA LEU A 122 1.82 7.52 8.95
C LEU A 122 0.75 6.44 9.19
N GLU A 123 -0.42 6.82 9.70
CA GLU A 123 -1.52 5.88 9.87
C GLU A 123 -1.97 5.33 8.51
N GLY A 124 -2.11 4.00 8.45
CA GLY A 124 -2.45 3.29 7.23
C GLY A 124 -1.25 2.87 6.37
N VAL A 125 -0.01 2.98 6.90
CA VAL A 125 1.12 2.22 6.37
C VAL A 125 0.98 0.78 6.87
N PRO A 126 0.81 -0.22 5.98
CA PRO A 126 0.60 -1.60 6.41
C PRO A 126 1.78 -2.11 7.22
N ARG A 127 1.49 -2.80 8.34
CA ARG A 127 2.54 -3.36 9.21
C ARG A 127 3.33 -4.48 8.54
N SER A 128 2.69 -5.20 7.61
CA SER A 128 3.24 -6.36 6.90
C SER A 128 4.02 -6.01 5.64
N LEU A 129 4.17 -4.74 5.28
CA LEU A 129 5.02 -4.36 4.17
C LEU A 129 6.48 -4.81 4.42
N PRO A 130 7.18 -5.30 3.38
CA PRO A 130 8.63 -5.48 3.46
C PRO A 130 9.33 -4.21 3.93
N ALA A 131 10.40 -4.35 4.73
CA ALA A 131 11.00 -3.22 5.44
C ALA A 131 11.41 -2.05 4.52
N LEU A 132 12.06 -2.34 3.39
CA LEU A 132 12.50 -1.31 2.45
C LEU A 132 11.33 -0.60 1.76
N VAL A 133 10.30 -1.36 1.35
CA VAL A 133 9.07 -0.80 0.77
C VAL A 133 8.33 0.05 1.80
N LYS A 134 8.33 -0.38 3.06
CA LYS A 134 7.72 0.36 4.17
C LYS A 134 8.45 1.67 4.44
N ALA A 135 9.79 1.64 4.44
CA ALA A 135 10.62 2.83 4.61
C ALA A 135 10.35 3.85 3.50
N ASN A 136 10.41 3.43 2.24
CA ASN A 136 10.05 4.27 1.11
C ASN A 136 8.64 4.86 1.26
N ARG A 137 7.66 4.03 1.63
CA ARG A 137 6.27 4.48 1.80
C ARG A 137 6.10 5.49 2.93
N ILE A 138 6.85 5.37 4.02
CA ILE A 138 6.87 6.34 5.12
C ILE A 138 7.38 7.69 4.60
N GLN A 139 8.50 7.69 3.89
CA GLN A 139 9.12 8.90 3.33
C GLN A 139 8.21 9.60 2.32
N ASP A 140 7.59 8.88 1.39
CA ASP A 140 6.59 9.44 0.47
C ASP A 140 5.45 10.14 1.20
N LYS A 141 4.99 9.56 2.30
CA LYS A 141 3.87 10.12 3.05
C LYS A 141 4.23 11.42 3.77
N VAL A 142 5.42 11.50 4.35
CA VAL A 142 5.86 12.72 5.04
C VAL A 142 6.24 13.81 4.04
N ALA A 143 6.81 13.45 2.89
CA ALA A 143 7.05 14.35 1.78
C ALA A 143 5.73 14.98 1.28
N GLY A 144 4.66 14.17 1.16
CA GLY A 144 3.33 14.64 0.73
C GLY A 144 2.66 15.67 1.66
N VAL A 145 3.19 15.88 2.87
CA VAL A 145 2.72 16.92 3.82
C VAL A 145 3.77 18.05 4.01
N GLY A 146 4.77 18.10 3.14
CA GLY A 146 5.78 19.15 3.14
C GLY A 146 6.97 18.91 4.07
N PHE A 147 7.12 17.70 4.61
CA PHE A 147 8.31 17.31 5.37
C PHE A 147 9.24 16.50 4.46
N ASP A 148 10.01 17.22 3.66
CA ASP A 148 10.96 16.65 2.71
C ASP A 148 12.22 17.51 2.61
N TRP A 149 13.28 16.93 2.07
CA TRP A 149 14.51 17.62 1.76
C TRP A 149 14.36 18.45 0.48
N GLU A 150 15.05 19.57 0.41
CA GLU A 150 15.01 20.44 -0.77
C GLU A 150 15.96 19.95 -1.87
N GLU A 151 17.11 19.37 -1.48
CA GLU A 151 18.17 18.98 -2.40
C GLU A 151 18.69 17.57 -2.09
N PRO A 152 19.00 16.76 -3.14
CA PRO A 152 19.58 15.42 -2.98
C PRO A 152 20.86 15.40 -2.13
N GLN A 153 21.66 16.48 -2.21
CA GLN A 153 22.90 16.61 -1.46
C GLN A 153 22.68 16.54 0.06
N GLN A 154 21.62 17.16 0.56
CA GLN A 154 21.27 17.13 1.98
C GLN A 154 20.94 15.71 2.45
N VAL A 155 20.27 14.93 1.60
CA VAL A 155 19.95 13.53 1.90
C VAL A 155 21.23 12.69 1.92
N PHE A 156 22.16 12.94 1.01
CA PHE A 156 23.45 12.25 1.00
C PHE A 156 24.32 12.59 2.23
N GLU A 157 24.30 13.83 2.66
CA GLU A 157 24.97 14.25 3.91
C GLU A 157 24.38 13.49 5.12
N LYS A 158 23.06 13.29 5.16
CA LYS A 158 22.43 12.46 6.20
C LYS A 158 22.87 11.00 6.15
N VAL A 159 23.03 10.42 4.94
CA VAL A 159 23.58 9.05 4.80
C VAL A 159 25.00 8.97 5.39
N GLN A 160 25.83 9.99 5.15
CA GLN A 160 27.20 10.04 5.70
C GLN A 160 27.21 10.18 7.23
N GLU A 161 26.29 10.97 7.78
CA GLU A 161 26.08 11.12 9.22
C GLU A 161 25.74 9.78 9.87
N GLU A 162 24.70 9.07 9.36
CA GLU A 162 24.28 7.77 9.89
C GLU A 162 25.39 6.70 9.79
N LEU A 163 26.17 6.72 8.70
CA LEU A 163 27.34 5.84 8.59
C LEU A 163 28.39 6.13 9.65
N GLY A 164 28.58 7.39 10.00
CA GLY A 164 29.50 7.81 11.08
C GLY A 164 29.00 7.32 12.45
N GLU A 165 27.71 7.49 12.74
CA GLU A 165 27.09 7.04 13.99
C GLU A 165 27.15 5.53 14.14
N LEU A 166 26.84 4.80 13.08
CA LEU A 166 26.99 3.34 13.05
C LEU A 166 28.45 2.92 13.35
N GLN A 167 29.44 3.60 12.75
CA GLN A 167 30.85 3.28 12.98
C GLN A 167 31.27 3.54 14.45
N GLU A 168 30.76 4.59 15.06
CA GLU A 168 31.01 4.88 16.48
C GLU A 168 30.43 3.81 17.39
N GLU A 169 29.17 3.39 17.16
CA GLU A 169 28.54 2.35 17.98
C GLU A 169 29.20 0.98 17.80
N VAL A 170 29.68 0.66 16.59
CA VAL A 170 30.50 -0.54 16.35
C VAL A 170 31.78 -0.52 17.18
N GLN A 171 32.46 0.64 17.32
CA GLN A 171 33.65 0.77 18.15
C GLN A 171 33.35 0.60 19.65
N LYS A 172 32.17 1.03 20.10
CA LYS A 172 31.70 0.90 21.50
C LYS A 172 31.25 -0.55 21.80
N GLY A 173 30.83 -1.30 20.80
CA GLY A 173 30.41 -2.71 20.92
C GLY A 173 29.00 -2.89 21.50
N GLU A 174 28.15 -1.87 21.48
CA GLU A 174 26.77 -1.91 21.99
C GLU A 174 25.80 -2.44 20.91
N ILE A 175 25.54 -3.74 20.92
CA ILE A 175 24.78 -4.44 19.84
C ILE A 175 23.42 -3.80 19.56
N GLU A 176 22.65 -3.44 20.60
CA GLU A 176 21.33 -2.83 20.42
C GLU A 176 21.40 -1.48 19.70
N LYS A 177 22.41 -0.69 19.95
CA LYS A 177 22.63 0.58 19.26
C LYS A 177 23.16 0.37 17.85
N ILE A 178 24.06 -0.59 17.64
CA ILE A 178 24.53 -0.98 16.30
C ILE A 178 23.35 -1.36 15.42
N GLU A 179 22.39 -2.16 15.95
CA GLU A 179 21.17 -2.54 15.21
C GLU A 179 20.32 -1.31 14.86
N ALA A 180 20.15 -0.38 15.79
CA ALA A 180 19.38 0.85 15.55
C ALA A 180 20.04 1.71 14.46
N GLU A 181 21.33 2.06 14.61
CA GLU A 181 22.06 2.86 13.62
C GLU A 181 22.13 2.19 12.24
N PHE A 182 22.25 0.86 12.20
CA PHE A 182 22.16 0.13 10.92
C PHE A 182 20.80 0.32 10.25
N GLY A 183 19.73 0.34 11.03
CA GLY A 183 18.39 0.67 10.57
C GLY A 183 18.28 2.09 10.00
N ASP A 184 18.90 3.07 10.67
CA ASP A 184 18.90 4.46 10.25
C ASP A 184 19.74 4.70 8.99
N VAL A 185 20.87 4.00 8.82
CA VAL A 185 21.63 3.95 7.56
C VAL A 185 20.75 3.44 6.41
N LEU A 186 20.06 2.31 6.60
CA LEU A 186 19.17 1.78 5.56
C LEU A 186 18.03 2.74 5.24
N PHE A 187 17.45 3.38 6.24
CA PHE A 187 16.36 4.32 6.07
C PHE A 187 16.80 5.57 5.31
N SER A 188 17.97 6.12 5.63
CA SER A 188 18.56 7.27 4.93
C SER A 188 18.95 6.95 3.50
N MET A 189 19.50 5.74 3.26
CA MET A 189 19.82 5.26 1.90
C MET A 189 18.58 5.12 1.02
N ILE A 190 17.47 4.60 1.57
CA ILE A 190 16.19 4.50 0.84
C ILE A 190 15.66 5.90 0.53
N ASN A 191 15.82 6.85 1.44
CA ASN A 191 15.44 8.23 1.18
C ASN A 191 16.28 8.84 0.05
N TYR A 192 17.57 8.60 0.04
CA TYR A 192 18.46 9.07 -1.03
C TYR A 192 18.11 8.46 -2.39
N ALA A 193 17.72 7.18 -2.42
CA ALA A 193 17.31 6.50 -3.65
C ALA A 193 15.99 7.04 -4.25
N ARG A 194 15.22 7.82 -3.48
CA ARG A 194 13.98 8.47 -3.91
C ARG A 194 14.21 9.73 -4.73
N PHE A 195 15.37 10.38 -4.60
CA PHE A 195 15.81 11.55 -5.34
C PHE A 195 16.56 11.19 -6.63
#